data_2de4fe4bc2287a165680d6fb9022a753
#
_entry.id   2de4fe4bc2287a165680d6fb9022a753
#
_cell.length_a   1.000
_cell.length_b   1.000
_cell.length_c   1.000
_cell.angle_alpha   90.00
_cell.angle_beta   90.00
_cell.angle_gamma   90.00
#
_symmetry.space_group_name_H-M   'P 1'
#
loop_
_entity.id
_entity.type
_entity.pdbx_description
1 polymer ?
#
loop_
_entity_poly.entity_id
_entity_poly.type
_entity_poly.pdbx_seq_one_letter_code
_entity_poly.pdbx_strand_id
1 'polypeptide(L)'
;MASFGMLELDVLRWAEARDIIKHSNPMAQASKTIEEVGELVAAINNNDRTAAKDAYGDILVTLLIGSDMLNLSLLECLEAAYDEIKHRRGKLNSAGVFVKEV
;
A
#
# COMPACT_ATOMS: atom_id res chain seq x y z
N MET A 1 -5.95 -16.40 11.47
CA MET A 1 -5.71 -15.16 10.71
C MET A 1 -4.74 -15.44 9.57
N ALA A 2 -5.04 -14.97 8.37
CA ALA A 2 -4.16 -15.15 7.22
C ALA A 2 -2.90 -14.28 7.36
N SER A 3 -1.76 -14.80 6.92
CA SER A 3 -0.53 -14.03 6.87
C SER A 3 -0.58 -13.01 5.72
N PHE A 4 0.27 -12.01 5.79
CA PHE A 4 0.38 -11.04 4.70
C PHE A 4 0.71 -11.71 3.36
N GLY A 5 1.66 -12.66 3.37
CA GLY A 5 2.05 -13.37 2.14
C GLY A 5 0.90 -14.18 1.54
N MET A 6 0.07 -14.81 2.36
CA MET A 6 -1.11 -15.53 1.88
C MET A 6 -2.14 -14.58 1.29
N LEU A 7 -2.38 -13.44 1.92
CA LEU A 7 -3.31 -12.44 1.42
C LEU A 7 -2.80 -11.80 0.13
N GLU A 8 -1.51 -11.55 0.04
CA GLU A 8 -0.89 -11.07 -1.20
C GLU A 8 -1.21 -12.02 -2.36
N LEU A 9 -0.99 -13.31 -2.15
CA LEU A 9 -1.27 -14.32 -3.16
C LEU A 9 -2.77 -14.37 -3.51
N ASP A 10 -3.64 -14.30 -2.51
CA ASP A 10 -5.08 -14.32 -2.72
C ASP A 10 -5.55 -13.11 -3.56
N VAL A 11 -5.05 -11.92 -3.27
CA VAL A 11 -5.38 -10.70 -4.04
C VAL A 11 -4.89 -10.82 -5.48
N LEU A 12 -3.66 -11.32 -5.69
CA LEU A 12 -3.11 -11.46 -7.03
C LEU A 12 -3.87 -12.50 -7.85
N ARG A 13 -4.29 -13.60 -7.24
CA ARG A 13 -5.13 -14.60 -7.91
C ARG A 13 -6.50 -14.04 -8.27
N TRP A 14 -7.07 -13.24 -7.37
CA TRP A 14 -8.33 -12.54 -7.64
C TRP A 14 -8.19 -11.61 -8.83
N ALA A 15 -7.12 -10.81 -8.88
CA ALA A 15 -6.86 -9.88 -9.97
C ALA A 15 -6.60 -10.60 -11.30
N GLU A 16 -5.86 -11.70 -11.26
CA GLU A 16 -5.58 -12.51 -12.44
C GLU A 16 -6.86 -13.11 -13.01
N ALA A 17 -7.73 -13.66 -12.16
CA ALA A 17 -9.00 -14.24 -12.59
C ALA A 17 -9.93 -13.22 -13.25
N ARG A 18 -9.74 -11.93 -13.01
CA ARG A 18 -10.53 -10.85 -13.59
C ARG A 18 -9.81 -10.11 -14.71
N ASP A 19 -8.71 -10.67 -15.19
CA ASP A 19 -7.88 -10.11 -16.25
C ASP A 19 -7.31 -8.72 -15.96
N ILE A 20 -7.24 -8.34 -14.70
CA ILE A 20 -6.67 -7.04 -14.29
C ILE A 20 -5.19 -7.00 -14.59
N ILE A 21 -4.46 -8.06 -14.23
CA ILE A 21 -3.02 -8.15 -14.48
C ILE A 21 -2.72 -8.05 -15.98
N LYS A 22 -3.53 -8.70 -16.81
CA LYS A 22 -3.34 -8.75 -18.26
C LYS A 22 -3.63 -7.41 -18.94
N HIS A 23 -4.65 -6.69 -18.49
CA HIS A 23 -5.17 -5.51 -19.19
C HIS A 23 -4.87 -4.17 -18.52
N SER A 24 -4.45 -4.16 -17.25
CA SER A 24 -4.03 -2.93 -16.59
C SER A 24 -2.53 -2.68 -16.80
N ASN A 25 -1.99 -1.69 -16.13
CA ASN A 25 -0.57 -1.36 -16.19
C ASN A 25 -0.13 -0.71 -14.87
N PRO A 26 1.18 -0.65 -14.58
CA PRO A 26 1.67 -0.10 -13.32
C PRO A 26 1.24 1.35 -13.08
N MET A 27 1.23 2.17 -14.11
CA MET A 27 0.83 3.59 -13.96
C MET A 27 -0.65 3.72 -13.60
N ALA A 28 -1.53 2.91 -14.20
CA ALA A 28 -2.95 2.91 -13.87
C ALA A 28 -3.18 2.52 -12.41
N GLN A 29 -2.44 1.52 -11.92
CA GLN A 29 -2.54 1.10 -10.51
C GLN A 29 -2.00 2.19 -9.57
N ALA A 30 -0.89 2.84 -9.91
CA ALA A 30 -0.35 3.94 -9.12
C ALA A 30 -1.34 5.12 -9.05
N SER A 31 -1.98 5.45 -10.17
CA SER A 31 -3.00 6.50 -10.22
C SER A 31 -4.21 6.14 -9.35
N LYS A 32 -4.62 4.87 -9.37
CA LYS A 32 -5.71 4.40 -8.50
C LYS A 32 -5.31 4.49 -7.03
N THR A 33 -4.05 4.20 -6.71
CA THR A 33 -3.54 4.36 -5.34
C THR A 33 -3.69 5.80 -4.87
N ILE A 34 -3.35 6.78 -5.71
CA ILE A 34 -3.49 8.20 -5.37
C ILE A 34 -4.95 8.54 -5.06
N GLU A 35 -5.89 8.04 -5.89
CA GLU A 35 -7.33 8.24 -5.66
C GLU A 35 -7.77 7.67 -4.30
N GLU A 36 -7.33 6.44 -3.98
CA GLU A 36 -7.66 5.80 -2.71
C GLU A 36 -7.04 6.55 -1.50
N VAL A 37 -5.86 7.12 -1.67
CA VAL A 37 -5.24 7.96 -0.63
C VAL A 37 -6.09 9.20 -0.38
N GLY A 38 -6.67 9.80 -1.42
CA GLY A 38 -7.61 10.91 -1.28
C GLY A 38 -8.83 10.52 -0.46
N GLU A 39 -9.39 9.34 -0.68
CA GLU A 39 -10.50 8.82 0.11
C GLU A 39 -10.12 8.58 1.58
N LEU A 40 -8.89 8.09 1.81
CA LEU A 40 -8.37 7.93 3.16
C LEU A 40 -8.29 9.28 3.90
N VAL A 41 -7.75 10.30 3.23
CA VAL A 41 -7.66 11.65 3.82
C VAL A 41 -9.05 12.17 4.19
N ALA A 42 -10.04 12.01 3.31
CA ALA A 42 -11.40 12.42 3.59
C ALA A 42 -12.01 11.65 4.78
N ALA A 43 -11.77 10.35 4.85
CA ALA A 43 -12.25 9.51 5.95
C ALA A 43 -11.66 9.95 7.29
N ILE A 44 -10.36 10.25 7.33
CA ILE A 44 -9.69 10.73 8.55
C ILE A 44 -10.26 12.09 8.95
N ASN A 45 -10.42 12.99 7.99
CA ASN A 45 -10.95 14.33 8.23
C ASN A 45 -12.39 14.28 8.80
N ASN A 46 -13.17 13.29 8.39
CA ASN A 46 -14.54 13.10 8.85
C ASN A 46 -14.66 12.19 10.07
N ASN A 47 -13.55 11.76 10.66
CA ASN A 47 -13.51 10.82 11.77
C ASN A 47 -14.30 9.53 11.49
N ASP A 48 -14.29 9.08 10.23
CA ASP A 48 -14.99 7.89 9.79
C ASP A 48 -14.05 6.68 9.79
N ARG A 49 -14.04 5.95 10.90
CA ARG A 49 -13.15 4.81 11.11
C ARG A 49 -13.41 3.68 10.12
N THR A 50 -14.66 3.42 9.79
CA THR A 50 -15.02 2.37 8.83
C THR A 50 -14.52 2.69 7.43
N ALA A 51 -14.74 3.93 6.99
CA ALA A 51 -14.25 4.38 5.69
C ALA A 51 -12.72 4.40 5.64
N ALA A 52 -12.05 4.76 6.74
CA ALA A 52 -10.58 4.73 6.80
C ALA A 52 -10.06 3.30 6.67
N LYS A 53 -10.68 2.33 7.33
CA LYS A 53 -10.30 0.91 7.21
C LYS A 53 -10.43 0.43 5.78
N ASP A 54 -11.54 0.75 5.12
CA ASP A 54 -11.77 0.39 3.72
C ASP A 54 -10.72 1.02 2.81
N ALA A 55 -10.40 2.29 3.03
CA ALA A 55 -9.41 3.02 2.23
C ALA A 55 -8.01 2.42 2.39
N TYR A 56 -7.58 2.11 3.60
CA TYR A 56 -6.30 1.44 3.82
C TYR A 56 -6.23 0.11 3.07
N GLY A 57 -7.29 -0.69 3.13
CA GLY A 57 -7.34 -1.95 2.41
C GLY A 57 -7.28 -1.77 0.91
N ASP A 58 -8.02 -0.83 0.37
CA ASP A 58 -8.06 -0.55 -1.07
C ASP A 58 -6.70 -0.03 -1.58
N ILE A 59 -6.01 0.78 -0.77
CA ILE A 59 -4.65 1.22 -1.09
C ILE A 59 -3.72 0.01 -1.24
N LEU A 60 -3.77 -0.90 -0.26
CA LEU A 60 -2.93 -2.10 -0.29
C LEU A 60 -3.24 -2.98 -1.50
N VAL A 61 -4.50 -3.12 -1.89
CA VAL A 61 -4.88 -3.89 -3.09
C VAL A 61 -4.22 -3.32 -4.33
N THR A 62 -4.28 -2.00 -4.53
CA THR A 62 -3.67 -1.36 -5.70
C THR A 62 -2.15 -1.47 -5.69
N LEU A 63 -1.53 -1.40 -4.50
CA LEU A 63 -0.08 -1.56 -4.36
C LEU A 63 0.36 -2.99 -4.64
N LEU A 64 -0.39 -3.99 -4.16
CA LEU A 64 -0.10 -5.39 -4.44
C LEU A 64 -0.14 -5.69 -5.93
N ILE A 65 -1.19 -5.23 -6.61
CA ILE A 65 -1.37 -5.46 -8.04
C ILE A 65 -0.29 -4.72 -8.85
N GLY A 66 -0.07 -3.44 -8.54
CA GLY A 66 0.91 -2.62 -9.26
C GLY A 66 2.33 -3.14 -9.09
N SER A 67 2.72 -3.56 -7.88
CA SER A 67 4.05 -4.12 -7.66
C SER A 67 4.26 -5.44 -8.41
N ASP A 68 3.23 -6.30 -8.45
CA ASP A 68 3.31 -7.56 -9.19
C ASP A 68 3.55 -7.33 -10.69
N MET A 69 2.95 -6.30 -11.25
CA MET A 69 3.14 -5.93 -12.66
C MET A 69 4.60 -5.54 -12.97
N LEU A 70 5.36 -5.15 -11.97
CA LEU A 70 6.78 -4.84 -12.08
C LEU A 70 7.66 -6.01 -11.63
N ASN A 71 7.08 -7.18 -11.45
CA ASN A 71 7.76 -8.38 -10.92
C ASN A 71 8.33 -8.17 -9.52
N LEU A 72 7.66 -7.35 -8.72
CA LEU A 72 8.01 -7.10 -7.32
C LEU A 72 6.94 -7.70 -6.42
N SER A 73 7.35 -8.20 -5.26
CA SER A 73 6.44 -8.56 -4.17
C SER A 73 6.36 -7.37 -3.21
N LEU A 74 5.15 -6.95 -2.87
CA LEU A 74 4.97 -5.86 -1.92
C LEU A 74 5.54 -6.23 -0.55
N LEU A 75 5.42 -7.49 -0.14
CA LEU A 75 6.00 -7.99 1.11
C LEU A 75 7.52 -7.82 1.09
N GLU A 76 8.18 -8.20 0.00
CA GLU A 76 9.63 -8.02 -0.13
C GLU A 76 10.02 -6.55 -0.14
N CYS A 77 9.22 -5.69 -0.77
CA CYS A 77 9.43 -4.24 -0.72
C CYS A 77 9.37 -3.73 0.72
N LEU A 78 8.39 -4.20 1.48
CA LEU A 78 8.25 -3.82 2.88
C LEU A 78 9.41 -4.32 3.73
N GLU A 79 9.86 -5.55 3.51
CA GLU A 79 11.03 -6.12 4.20
C GLU A 79 12.28 -5.28 3.93
N ALA A 80 12.51 -4.91 2.67
CA ALA A 80 13.65 -4.07 2.29
C ALA A 80 13.57 -2.70 2.97
N ALA A 81 12.38 -2.09 3.00
CA ALA A 81 12.18 -0.81 3.66
C ALA A 81 12.43 -0.91 5.17
N TYR A 82 11.96 -1.98 5.80
CA TYR A 82 12.18 -2.20 7.24
C TYR A 82 13.66 -2.37 7.55
N ASP A 83 14.39 -3.12 6.71
CA ASP A 83 15.83 -3.30 6.89
C ASP A 83 16.58 -1.96 6.87
N GLU A 84 16.10 -1.00 6.07
CA GLU A 84 16.69 0.34 6.06
C GLU A 84 16.37 1.15 7.31
N ILE A 85 15.11 1.08 7.78
CA ILE A 85 14.64 1.99 8.84
C ILE A 85 14.83 1.47 10.26
N LYS A 86 14.98 0.15 10.45
CA LYS A 86 14.97 -0.46 11.80
C LYS A 86 16.03 0.09 12.76
N HIS A 87 17.13 0.60 12.23
CA HIS A 87 18.19 1.23 13.03
C HIS A 87 18.31 2.73 12.78
N ARG A 88 17.36 3.31 12.04
CA ARG A 88 17.37 4.73 11.71
C ARG A 88 17.07 5.57 12.94
N ARG A 89 17.84 6.62 13.12
CA ARG A 89 17.64 7.60 14.19
C ARG A 89 17.08 8.88 13.60
N GLY A 90 16.30 9.58 14.39
CA GLY A 90 15.67 10.82 13.99
C GLY A 90 14.64 11.25 15.01
N LYS A 91 13.77 12.15 14.63
CA LYS A 91 12.69 12.65 15.50
C LYS A 91 11.52 13.17 14.66
N LEU A 92 10.39 13.36 15.32
CA LEU A 92 9.22 13.92 14.67
C LEU A 92 9.41 15.43 14.44
N ASN A 93 8.98 15.89 13.27
CA ASN A 93 8.87 17.32 13.01
C ASN A 93 7.54 17.86 13.60
N SER A 94 7.28 19.17 13.41
CA SER A 94 6.05 19.80 13.93
C SER A 94 4.78 19.24 13.33
N ALA A 95 4.85 18.62 12.15
CA ALA A 95 3.70 17.98 11.50
C ALA A 95 3.50 16.54 11.93
N GLY A 96 4.33 16.00 12.82
CA GLY A 96 4.23 14.63 13.30
C GLY A 96 4.84 13.60 12.35
N VAL A 97 5.71 14.03 11.45
CA VAL A 97 6.39 13.15 10.50
C VAL A 97 7.83 12.90 10.99
N PHE A 98 8.25 11.63 10.94
CA PHE A 98 9.61 11.26 11.32
C PHE A 98 10.61 11.79 10.28
N VAL A 99 11.63 12.51 10.77
CA VAL A 99 12.72 13.03 9.95
C VAL A 99 14.01 12.38 10.39
N LYS A 100 14.66 11.70 9.46
CA LYS A 100 15.90 11.00 9.76
C LYS A 100 17.01 11.98 10.12
N GLU A 101 17.87 11.54 11.02
CA GLU A 101 19.09 12.25 11.40
C GLU A 101 20.08 12.16 10.23
N VAL A 102 20.71 13.28 9.89
CA VAL A 102 21.67 13.34 8.81
C VAL A 102 23.08 12.95 9.28
#